data_542bbb243cf8eb0c9772786ca8a2f0e2
#
_entry.id   542bbb243cf8eb0c9772786ca8a2f0e2
#
_cell.length_a   1.000
_cell.length_b   1.000
_cell.length_c   1.000
_cell.angle_alpha   90.00
_cell.angle_beta   90.00
_cell.angle_gamma   90.00
#
_symmetry.space_group_name_H-M   'P 1'
#
loop_
_entity.id
_entity.type
_entity.pdbx_description
1 polymer ?
#
loop_
_entity_poly.entity_id
_entity_poly.type
_entity_poly.pdbx_seq_one_letter_code
_entity_poly.pdbx_strand_id
1 'polypeptide(L)'
;MEWFADFARVTFGGMETAFDVSSVFCEFNIGERFIQIRWYGVIIAFGFILAALFGGRIAYTWRMNLSKMVDVLIYGTFGGIIGARAYYVIFEWSYYSQHPAEIFQIWNGGLAIYGGIIGGILAGFITCKLEKLNFLNLLDLVGMSLLIGQGIGRWGNYANQEAFGTFTGGNYGMMSKKVASYIAAHPDKFGLESVGDVSAYIEENNLFVHPTFFYEFVWCMVGFLLLYLILKKFRKFSGQLFLSYGIWYGTGRAIIEGLRTDSLYIGTTGIRVSQLLSVCIVTVCAVILVAMLIRVKKHPVKIEGVDYFPPDAAKMLKEIKAEKLQKASGKPTQKTEENGEEKENG
;
A
#
# COMPACT_ATOMS: atom_id res chain seq x y z
N MET A 1 16.60 -34.16 5.42
CA MET A 1 16.43 -32.70 5.58
C MET A 1 15.30 -32.43 6.54
N GLU A 2 15.53 -31.79 7.70
CA GLU A 2 14.47 -31.57 8.72
C GLU A 2 13.61 -30.32 8.38
N TRP A 3 13.04 -30.26 7.19
CA TRP A 3 12.22 -29.13 6.73
C TRP A 3 10.99 -28.90 7.61
N PHE A 4 10.46 -29.97 8.19
CA PHE A 4 9.21 -29.96 8.93
C PHE A 4 9.42 -29.89 10.45
N ALA A 5 10.65 -29.81 10.92
CA ALA A 5 10.94 -29.84 12.36
C ALA A 5 10.45 -28.59 13.10
N ASP A 6 10.45 -27.42 12.41
CA ASP A 6 10.05 -26.16 13.02
C ASP A 6 9.13 -25.35 12.10
N PHE A 7 8.01 -24.86 12.63
CA PHE A 7 7.04 -24.02 11.90
C PHE A 7 7.62 -22.67 11.46
N ALA A 8 8.66 -22.21 12.15
CA ALA A 8 9.30 -20.93 11.86
C ALA A 8 10.32 -20.99 10.72
N ARG A 9 10.74 -22.18 10.30
CA ARG A 9 11.80 -22.34 9.30
C ARG A 9 11.25 -22.20 7.87
N VAL A 10 11.83 -21.26 7.11
CA VAL A 10 11.52 -21.03 5.70
C VAL A 10 12.77 -21.31 4.88
N THR A 11 12.64 -22.13 3.86
CA THR A 11 13.70 -22.43 2.88
C THR A 11 13.38 -21.79 1.54
N PHE A 12 14.42 -21.36 0.85
CA PHE A 12 14.30 -20.88 -0.52
C PHE A 12 15.07 -21.83 -1.45
N GLY A 13 14.46 -22.16 -2.58
CA GLY A 13 15.08 -23.02 -3.58
C GLY A 13 16.41 -22.45 -4.07
N GLY A 14 17.42 -23.30 -4.18
CA GLY A 14 18.78 -22.91 -4.55
C GLY A 14 19.62 -22.31 -3.41
N MET A 15 19.06 -22.18 -2.19
CA MET A 15 19.80 -21.77 -1.00
C MET A 15 19.99 -22.95 -0.05
N GLU A 16 21.19 -23.12 0.50
CA GLU A 16 21.47 -24.13 1.52
C GLU A 16 20.99 -23.70 2.89
N THR A 17 20.80 -22.40 3.11
CA THR A 17 20.40 -21.82 4.41
C THR A 17 18.89 -21.67 4.52
N ALA A 18 18.32 -22.16 5.62
CA ALA A 18 16.96 -21.88 6.02
C ALA A 18 16.93 -20.65 6.95
N PHE A 19 15.84 -19.89 6.88
CA PHE A 19 15.62 -18.70 7.71
C PHE A 19 14.59 -19.02 8.78
N ASP A 20 14.90 -18.74 10.03
CA ASP A 20 13.93 -18.84 11.12
C ASP A 20 13.05 -17.60 11.11
N VAL A 21 11.74 -17.80 10.88
CA VAL A 21 10.75 -16.73 10.79
C VAL A 21 9.69 -16.94 11.87
N SER A 22 9.58 -16.01 12.79
CA SER A 22 8.49 -15.98 13.76
C SER A 22 7.39 -15.04 13.28
N SER A 23 6.12 -15.42 13.43
CA SER A 23 4.99 -14.51 13.23
C SER A 23 4.79 -13.57 14.42
N VAL A 24 5.42 -13.88 15.58
CA VAL A 24 5.30 -13.13 16.83
C VAL A 24 6.51 -12.24 17.01
N PHE A 25 6.27 -10.95 17.25
CA PHE A 25 7.30 -9.97 17.57
C PHE A 25 7.66 -9.99 19.06
N CYS A 26 6.66 -9.90 19.92
CA CYS A 26 6.81 -10.02 21.36
C CYS A 26 5.53 -10.48 22.06
N GLU A 27 5.70 -11.06 23.22
CA GLU A 27 4.62 -11.58 24.08
C GLU A 27 4.83 -11.06 25.50
N PHE A 28 3.77 -10.62 26.14
CA PHE A 28 3.81 -10.18 27.53
C PHE A 28 2.43 -10.29 28.19
N ASN A 29 2.43 -10.38 29.52
CA ASN A 29 1.22 -10.42 30.31
C ASN A 29 0.97 -9.05 30.95
N ILE A 30 -0.27 -8.56 30.85
CA ILE A 30 -0.76 -7.42 31.63
C ILE A 30 -1.86 -7.94 32.56
N GLY A 31 -1.50 -8.18 33.81
CA GLY A 31 -2.35 -8.89 34.77
C GLY A 31 -2.66 -10.31 34.28
N GLU A 32 -3.93 -10.65 34.13
CA GLU A 32 -4.38 -11.97 33.64
C GLU A 32 -4.49 -12.04 32.10
N ARG A 33 -4.25 -10.95 31.40
CA ARG A 33 -4.39 -10.91 29.93
C ARG A 33 -3.05 -11.17 29.27
N PHE A 34 -3.00 -12.22 28.45
CA PHE A 34 -1.90 -12.51 27.54
C PHE A 34 -2.04 -11.64 26.28
N ILE A 35 -1.01 -10.83 25.98
CA ILE A 35 -0.94 -9.97 24.82
C ILE A 35 0.19 -10.44 23.92
N GLN A 36 -0.14 -10.65 22.66
CA GLN A 36 0.80 -11.07 21.62
C GLN A 36 0.83 -10.00 20.52
N ILE A 37 1.99 -9.38 20.31
CA ILE A 37 2.21 -8.47 19.17
C ILE A 37 2.82 -9.27 18.04
N ARG A 38 2.20 -9.21 16.87
CA ARG A 38 2.66 -9.93 15.69
C ARG A 38 3.48 -9.05 14.77
N TRP A 39 4.49 -9.64 14.11
CA TRP A 39 5.31 -8.96 13.11
C TRP A 39 4.48 -8.31 12.00
N TYR A 40 3.38 -8.94 11.60
CA TYR A 40 2.48 -8.37 10.59
C TYR A 40 2.02 -6.96 10.96
N GLY A 41 1.56 -6.75 12.19
CA GLY A 41 1.13 -5.42 12.67
C GLY A 41 2.27 -4.42 12.73
N VAL A 42 3.45 -4.84 13.20
CA VAL A 42 4.66 -4.00 13.28
C VAL A 42 5.11 -3.55 11.88
N ILE A 43 5.15 -4.47 10.91
CA ILE A 43 5.56 -4.20 9.53
C ILE A 43 4.56 -3.24 8.85
N ILE A 44 3.25 -3.44 9.04
CA ILE A 44 2.22 -2.55 8.50
C ILE A 44 2.36 -1.14 9.11
N ALA A 45 2.53 -1.04 10.43
CA ALA A 45 2.71 0.25 11.11
C ALA A 45 3.98 0.96 10.61
N PHE A 46 5.08 0.24 10.46
CA PHE A 46 6.33 0.78 9.90
C PHE A 46 6.16 1.25 8.46
N GLY A 47 5.51 0.46 7.61
CA GLY A 47 5.21 0.82 6.23
C GLY A 47 4.31 2.07 6.14
N PHE A 48 3.31 2.17 7.02
CA PHE A 48 2.45 3.35 7.11
C PHE A 48 3.23 4.60 7.52
N ILE A 49 4.09 4.51 8.54
CA ILE A 49 4.93 5.63 8.98
C ILE A 49 5.86 6.09 7.86
N LEU A 50 6.55 5.18 7.18
CA LEU A 50 7.43 5.54 6.05
C LEU A 50 6.66 6.17 4.89
N ALA A 51 5.48 5.64 4.55
CA ALA A 51 4.60 6.20 3.53
C ALA A 51 4.13 7.62 3.91
N ALA A 52 3.76 7.85 5.17
CA ALA A 52 3.35 9.15 5.68
C ALA A 52 4.52 10.16 5.69
N LEU A 53 5.71 9.75 6.13
CA LEU A 53 6.91 10.59 6.11
C LEU A 53 7.31 10.99 4.68
N PHE A 54 7.26 10.04 3.74
CA PHE A 54 7.52 10.32 2.33
C PHE A 54 6.49 11.30 1.76
N GLY A 55 5.19 11.03 1.96
CA GLY A 55 4.11 11.91 1.52
C GLY A 55 4.23 13.33 2.11
N GLY A 56 4.53 13.43 3.42
CA GLY A 56 4.77 14.70 4.10
C GLY A 56 5.98 15.45 3.53
N ARG A 57 7.05 14.72 3.16
CA ARG A 57 8.22 15.37 2.53
C ARG A 57 7.90 15.93 1.15
N ILE A 58 7.14 15.21 0.33
CA ILE A 58 6.71 15.71 -0.97
C ILE A 58 5.72 16.89 -0.79
N ALA A 59 4.75 16.76 0.12
CA ALA A 59 3.82 17.86 0.45
C ALA A 59 4.56 19.13 0.87
N TYR A 60 5.61 19.00 1.68
CA TYR A 60 6.48 20.11 2.06
C TYR A 60 7.18 20.74 0.85
N THR A 61 7.71 19.94 -0.08
CA THR A 61 8.33 20.46 -1.31
C THR A 61 7.31 21.13 -2.23
N TRP A 62 6.05 20.72 -2.16
CA TRP A 62 4.94 21.34 -2.90
C TRP A 62 4.35 22.56 -2.18
N ARG A 63 4.93 22.97 -1.06
CA ARG A 63 4.45 24.08 -0.20
C ARG A 63 3.00 23.88 0.27
N MET A 64 2.56 22.65 0.38
CA MET A 64 1.27 22.32 0.96
C MET A 64 1.31 22.54 2.48
N ASN A 65 0.18 22.93 3.06
CA ASN A 65 0.08 23.08 4.50
C ASN A 65 0.10 21.71 5.20
N LEU A 66 1.20 21.42 5.89
CA LEU A 66 1.40 20.11 6.54
C LEU A 66 0.39 19.83 7.66
N SER A 67 -0.05 20.85 8.42
CA SER A 67 -1.07 20.66 9.46
C SER A 67 -2.36 20.11 8.84
N LYS A 68 -2.84 20.73 7.76
CA LYS A 68 -4.02 20.29 7.03
C LYS A 68 -3.84 18.91 6.40
N MET A 69 -2.62 18.56 5.98
CA MET A 69 -2.31 17.22 5.49
C MET A 69 -2.39 16.16 6.59
N VAL A 70 -1.98 16.51 7.81
CA VAL A 70 -2.13 15.63 8.98
C VAL A 70 -3.62 15.43 9.30
N ASP A 71 -4.43 16.47 9.22
CA ASP A 71 -5.89 16.36 9.42
C ASP A 71 -6.51 15.40 8.39
N VAL A 72 -6.13 15.51 7.11
CA VAL A 72 -6.59 14.58 6.06
C VAL A 72 -6.14 13.15 6.34
N LEU A 73 -4.91 12.94 6.81
CA LEU A 73 -4.39 11.62 7.16
C LEU A 73 -5.18 11.01 8.33
N ILE A 74 -5.43 11.79 9.37
CA ILE A 74 -6.17 11.35 10.55
C ILE A 74 -7.62 11.02 10.18
N TYR A 75 -8.36 11.98 9.60
CA TYR A 75 -9.77 11.76 9.25
C TYR A 75 -9.94 10.70 8.16
N GLY A 76 -9.02 10.64 7.19
CA GLY A 76 -8.99 9.58 6.18
C GLY A 76 -8.78 8.19 6.78
N THR A 77 -7.90 8.08 7.78
CA THR A 77 -7.67 6.81 8.50
C THR A 77 -8.88 6.39 9.30
N PHE A 78 -9.48 7.31 10.09
CA PHE A 78 -10.71 7.02 10.85
C PHE A 78 -11.87 6.68 9.92
N GLY A 79 -12.05 7.46 8.84
CA GLY A 79 -13.06 7.18 7.82
C GLY A 79 -12.87 5.81 7.16
N GLY A 80 -11.61 5.42 6.94
CA GLY A 80 -11.26 4.09 6.44
C GLY A 80 -11.66 2.97 7.42
N ILE A 81 -11.35 3.12 8.70
CA ILE A 81 -11.71 2.12 9.73
C ILE A 81 -13.24 2.00 9.86
N ILE A 82 -13.94 3.14 9.94
CA ILE A 82 -15.41 3.16 10.04
C ILE A 82 -16.03 2.55 8.78
N GLY A 83 -15.55 2.93 7.60
CA GLY A 83 -16.02 2.40 6.33
C GLY A 83 -15.79 0.89 6.20
N ALA A 84 -14.61 0.40 6.61
CA ALA A 84 -14.29 -1.03 6.60
C ALA A 84 -15.26 -1.83 7.48
N ARG A 85 -15.57 -1.31 8.67
CA ARG A 85 -16.51 -1.95 9.59
C ARG A 85 -17.94 -1.88 9.09
N ALA A 86 -18.38 -0.71 8.64
CA ALA A 86 -19.73 -0.52 8.12
C ALA A 86 -20.02 -1.43 6.93
N TYR A 87 -19.07 -1.53 5.99
CA TYR A 87 -19.20 -2.43 4.84
C TYR A 87 -19.34 -3.88 5.28
N TYR A 88 -18.47 -4.35 6.18
CA TYR A 88 -18.52 -5.71 6.70
C TYR A 88 -19.86 -6.02 7.39
N VAL A 89 -20.32 -5.13 8.28
CA VAL A 89 -21.59 -5.26 8.99
C VAL A 89 -22.78 -5.31 8.04
N ILE A 90 -22.79 -4.48 6.99
CA ILE A 90 -23.87 -4.46 5.98
C ILE A 90 -23.96 -5.82 5.27
N PHE A 91 -22.81 -6.42 4.88
CA PHE A 91 -22.81 -7.70 4.17
C PHE A 91 -23.10 -8.89 5.07
N GLU A 92 -22.80 -8.80 6.38
CA GLU A 92 -23.09 -9.81 7.40
C GLU A 92 -24.31 -9.41 8.26
N TRP A 93 -25.26 -8.66 7.68
CA TRP A 93 -26.41 -8.12 8.42
C TRP A 93 -27.28 -9.20 9.10
N SER A 94 -27.37 -10.38 8.52
CA SER A 94 -28.09 -11.53 9.12
C SER A 94 -27.58 -11.88 10.52
N TYR A 95 -26.27 -11.76 10.75
CA TYR A 95 -25.65 -11.98 12.04
C TYR A 95 -25.76 -10.75 12.95
N TYR A 96 -25.35 -9.57 12.45
CA TYR A 96 -25.27 -8.37 13.27
C TYR A 96 -26.63 -7.79 13.70
N SER A 97 -27.71 -8.09 12.97
CA SER A 97 -29.08 -7.74 13.41
C SER A 97 -29.47 -8.43 14.70
N GLN A 98 -28.90 -9.60 15.00
CA GLN A 98 -29.14 -10.36 16.23
C GLN A 98 -28.11 -10.06 17.33
N HIS A 99 -26.95 -9.48 16.97
CA HIS A 99 -25.83 -9.16 17.87
C HIS A 99 -25.38 -7.69 17.72
N PRO A 100 -26.25 -6.70 17.95
CA PRO A 100 -25.95 -5.29 17.64
C PRO A 100 -24.79 -4.72 18.46
N ALA A 101 -24.55 -5.22 19.67
CA ALA A 101 -23.41 -4.79 20.50
C ALA A 101 -22.06 -5.14 19.89
N GLU A 102 -21.99 -6.17 19.05
CA GLU A 102 -20.75 -6.61 18.41
C GLU A 102 -20.37 -5.73 17.21
N ILE A 103 -21.27 -4.89 16.69
CA ILE A 103 -21.01 -3.96 15.59
C ILE A 103 -19.79 -3.07 15.91
N PHE A 104 -19.58 -2.70 17.16
CA PHE A 104 -18.49 -1.82 17.58
C PHE A 104 -17.20 -2.57 17.96
N GLN A 105 -17.21 -3.88 18.00
CA GLN A 105 -16.07 -4.71 18.42
C GLN A 105 -15.08 -4.98 17.26
N ILE A 106 -14.40 -3.91 16.83
CA ILE A 106 -13.43 -3.99 15.72
C ILE A 106 -12.19 -4.84 16.05
N TRP A 107 -11.89 -5.05 17.33
CA TRP A 107 -10.77 -5.88 17.80
C TRP A 107 -10.98 -7.38 17.58
N ASN A 108 -12.21 -7.81 17.34
CA ASN A 108 -12.54 -9.20 16.99
C ASN A 108 -12.42 -9.48 15.47
N GLY A 109 -11.89 -8.52 14.68
CA GLY A 109 -11.83 -8.62 13.24
C GLY A 109 -13.10 -8.09 12.56
N GLY A 110 -13.40 -8.59 11.34
CA GLY A 110 -14.58 -8.16 10.59
C GLY A 110 -14.43 -6.75 10.00
N LEU A 111 -13.33 -6.52 9.26
CA LEU A 111 -13.04 -5.29 8.53
C LEU A 111 -12.91 -5.62 7.04
N ALA A 112 -13.75 -5.02 6.20
CA ALA A 112 -13.73 -5.23 4.77
C ALA A 112 -12.85 -4.18 4.07
N ILE A 113 -11.90 -4.62 3.27
CA ILE A 113 -10.93 -3.74 2.58
C ILE A 113 -11.62 -2.74 1.65
N TYR A 114 -12.67 -3.14 0.94
CA TYR A 114 -13.40 -2.25 0.03
C TYR A 114 -14.10 -1.11 0.79
N GLY A 115 -14.71 -1.43 1.94
CA GLY A 115 -15.29 -0.42 2.81
C GLY A 115 -14.25 0.57 3.33
N GLY A 116 -13.05 0.07 3.65
CA GLY A 116 -11.91 0.90 4.07
C GLY A 116 -11.46 1.87 2.99
N ILE A 117 -11.35 1.41 1.74
CA ILE A 117 -10.99 2.26 0.60
C ILE A 117 -12.06 3.33 0.36
N ILE A 118 -13.33 2.94 0.31
CA ILE A 118 -14.45 3.88 0.07
C ILE A 118 -14.52 4.92 1.20
N GLY A 119 -14.49 4.48 2.47
CA GLY A 119 -14.56 5.36 3.62
C GLY A 119 -13.37 6.31 3.73
N GLY A 120 -12.16 5.81 3.46
CA GLY A 120 -10.94 6.63 3.44
C GLY A 120 -10.94 7.69 2.35
N ILE A 121 -11.33 7.32 1.12
CA ILE A 121 -11.45 8.27 0.00
C ILE A 121 -12.52 9.33 0.29
N LEU A 122 -13.69 8.92 0.78
CA LEU A 122 -14.79 9.83 1.08
C LEU A 122 -14.41 10.81 2.18
N ALA A 123 -13.87 10.33 3.30
CA ALA A 123 -13.42 11.18 4.40
C ALA A 123 -12.28 12.11 3.96
N GLY A 124 -11.30 11.60 3.21
CA GLY A 124 -10.23 12.41 2.64
C GLY A 124 -10.73 13.49 1.70
N PHE A 125 -11.72 13.19 0.84
CA PHE A 125 -12.35 14.15 -0.05
C PHE A 125 -13.10 15.25 0.74
N ILE A 126 -13.89 14.88 1.72
CA ILE A 126 -14.62 15.82 2.58
C ILE A 126 -13.65 16.74 3.32
N THR A 127 -12.62 16.16 3.95
CA THR A 127 -11.59 16.95 4.67
C THR A 127 -10.84 17.88 3.74
N CYS A 128 -10.45 17.45 2.54
CA CYS A 128 -9.84 18.32 1.55
C CYS A 128 -10.73 19.51 1.17
N LYS A 129 -12.03 19.28 1.05
CA LYS A 129 -13.00 20.34 0.76
C LYS A 129 -13.10 21.35 1.90
N LEU A 130 -13.17 20.89 3.14
CA LEU A 130 -13.22 21.71 4.34
C LEU A 130 -11.94 22.54 4.52
N GLU A 131 -10.79 21.90 4.33
CA GLU A 131 -9.47 22.51 4.46
C GLU A 131 -9.02 23.32 3.23
N LYS A 132 -9.84 23.37 2.15
CA LYS A 132 -9.54 24.04 0.87
C LYS A 132 -8.25 23.53 0.23
N LEU A 133 -7.98 22.22 0.34
CA LEU A 133 -6.88 21.53 -0.31
C LEU A 133 -7.29 20.98 -1.68
N ASN A 134 -6.35 20.93 -2.62
CA ASN A 134 -6.60 20.28 -3.90
C ASN A 134 -6.55 18.76 -3.74
N PHE A 135 -7.71 18.12 -3.85
CA PHE A 135 -7.88 16.68 -3.67
C PHE A 135 -7.07 15.86 -4.69
N LEU A 136 -6.95 16.31 -5.95
CA LEU A 136 -6.17 15.60 -6.95
C LEU A 136 -4.67 15.60 -6.65
N ASN A 137 -4.15 16.70 -6.10
CA ASN A 137 -2.77 16.76 -5.63
C ASN A 137 -2.56 15.82 -4.43
N LEU A 138 -3.53 15.73 -3.53
CA LEU A 138 -3.49 14.76 -2.43
C LEU A 138 -3.48 13.33 -2.98
N LEU A 139 -4.34 12.99 -3.94
CA LEU A 139 -4.35 11.66 -4.55
C LEU A 139 -3.01 11.30 -5.19
N ASP A 140 -2.34 12.26 -5.83
CA ASP A 140 -0.99 12.06 -6.37
C ASP A 140 0.03 11.67 -5.29
N LEU A 141 -0.03 12.32 -4.12
CA LEU A 141 0.81 11.97 -2.97
C LEU A 141 0.47 10.59 -2.42
N VAL A 142 -0.81 10.31 -2.25
CA VAL A 142 -1.32 9.04 -1.73
C VAL A 142 -0.91 7.88 -2.65
N GLY A 143 -1.06 8.02 -3.97
CA GLY A 143 -0.69 6.96 -4.93
C GLY A 143 0.78 6.53 -4.83
N MET A 144 1.70 7.49 -4.68
CA MET A 144 3.12 7.17 -4.47
C MET A 144 3.39 6.56 -3.09
N SER A 145 2.78 7.12 -2.04
CA SER A 145 2.93 6.65 -0.66
C SER A 145 2.36 5.24 -0.48
N LEU A 146 1.26 4.91 -1.15
CA LEU A 146 0.67 3.57 -1.14
C LEU A 146 1.64 2.51 -1.65
N LEU A 147 2.43 2.78 -2.71
CA LEU A 147 3.41 1.79 -3.21
C LEU A 147 4.47 1.46 -2.16
N ILE A 148 4.90 2.43 -1.35
CA ILE A 148 5.82 2.19 -0.23
C ILE A 148 5.15 1.30 0.82
N GLY A 149 3.97 1.71 1.30
CA GLY A 149 3.24 0.99 2.34
C GLY A 149 2.84 -0.42 1.90
N GLN A 150 2.35 -0.58 0.68
CA GLN A 150 1.98 -1.88 0.09
C GLN A 150 3.20 -2.79 -0.06
N GLY A 151 4.30 -2.29 -0.63
CA GLY A 151 5.50 -3.08 -0.79
C GLY A 151 6.05 -3.58 0.55
N ILE A 152 6.17 -2.70 1.55
CA ILE A 152 6.62 -3.07 2.89
C ILE A 152 5.64 -4.05 3.54
N GLY A 153 4.33 -3.82 3.41
CA GLY A 153 3.29 -4.68 3.95
C GLY A 153 3.35 -6.13 3.46
N ARG A 154 3.92 -6.38 2.24
CA ARG A 154 4.12 -7.75 1.74
C ARG A 154 5.08 -8.60 2.59
N TRP A 155 6.01 -7.97 3.27
CA TRP A 155 6.85 -8.68 4.24
C TRP A 155 6.07 -9.18 5.46
N GLY A 156 4.91 -8.59 5.75
CA GLY A 156 3.97 -9.12 6.73
C GLY A 156 3.39 -10.47 6.30
N ASN A 157 3.08 -10.65 5.01
CA ASN A 157 2.66 -11.96 4.48
C ASN A 157 3.79 -13.00 4.61
N TYR A 158 5.04 -12.59 4.38
CA TYR A 158 6.19 -13.45 4.63
C TYR A 158 6.30 -13.87 6.09
N ALA A 159 6.19 -12.93 7.04
CA ALA A 159 6.23 -13.25 8.47
C ALA A 159 5.09 -14.18 8.89
N ASN A 160 3.92 -14.05 8.29
CA ASN A 160 2.79 -14.96 8.48
C ASN A 160 2.87 -16.23 7.63
N GLN A 161 3.80 -16.33 6.68
CA GLN A 161 3.90 -17.43 5.71
C GLN A 161 2.56 -17.71 5.01
N GLU A 162 1.97 -16.65 4.45
CA GLU A 162 0.67 -16.66 3.76
C GLU A 162 0.77 -15.99 2.39
N ALA A 163 -0.31 -16.06 1.60
CA ALA A 163 -0.38 -15.39 0.29
C ALA A 163 0.73 -15.83 -0.68
N PHE A 164 1.07 -17.11 -0.67
CA PHE A 164 2.00 -17.72 -1.63
C PHE A 164 1.25 -18.21 -2.88
N GLY A 165 2.01 -18.55 -3.92
CA GLY A 165 1.48 -19.01 -5.20
C GLY A 165 1.47 -20.55 -5.34
N THR A 166 1.19 -20.99 -6.56
CA THR A 166 1.30 -22.42 -6.98
C THR A 166 2.76 -22.88 -7.00
N PHE A 167 2.98 -24.15 -7.30
CA PHE A 167 4.34 -24.68 -7.48
C PHE A 167 5.09 -23.97 -8.61
N THR A 168 6.38 -23.74 -8.39
CA THR A 168 7.25 -23.07 -9.36
C THR A 168 7.68 -23.99 -10.53
N GLY A 169 7.60 -25.30 -10.34
CA GLY A 169 8.10 -26.28 -11.29
C GLY A 169 9.62 -26.35 -11.40
N GLY A 170 10.37 -25.70 -10.49
CA GLY A 170 11.84 -25.66 -10.49
C GLY A 170 12.43 -25.48 -9.10
N ASN A 171 13.77 -25.40 -9.04
CA ASN A 171 14.54 -25.25 -7.81
C ASN A 171 14.57 -23.79 -7.31
N TYR A 172 13.53 -23.01 -7.53
CA TYR A 172 13.37 -21.65 -7.00
C TYR A 172 11.99 -21.52 -6.34
N GLY A 173 11.87 -20.62 -5.40
CA GLY A 173 10.64 -20.43 -4.64
C GLY A 173 10.89 -20.56 -3.15
N MET A 174 9.81 -20.68 -2.38
CA MET A 174 9.88 -20.85 -0.94
C MET A 174 9.11 -22.09 -0.49
N MET A 175 9.51 -22.66 0.65
CA MET A 175 8.78 -23.72 1.34
C MET A 175 8.95 -23.57 2.86
N SER A 176 7.92 -23.93 3.59
CA SER A 176 7.93 -24.03 5.06
C SER A 176 6.93 -25.07 5.52
N LYS A 177 7.01 -25.47 6.78
CA LYS A 177 6.03 -26.41 7.37
C LYS A 177 4.60 -25.87 7.25
N LYS A 178 4.38 -24.57 7.47
CA LYS A 178 3.06 -23.96 7.36
C LYS A 178 2.53 -24.00 5.92
N VAL A 179 3.38 -23.73 4.92
CA VAL A 179 3.03 -23.82 3.51
C VAL A 179 2.70 -25.26 3.15
N ALA A 180 3.54 -26.23 3.54
CA ALA A 180 3.31 -27.64 3.28
C ALA A 180 2.01 -28.15 3.94
N SER A 181 1.73 -27.74 5.18
CA SER A 181 0.47 -28.07 5.87
C SER A 181 -0.75 -27.48 5.16
N TYR A 182 -0.64 -26.26 4.61
CA TYR A 182 -1.72 -25.66 3.81
C TYR A 182 -1.96 -26.45 2.52
N ILE A 183 -0.89 -26.88 1.83
CA ILE A 183 -0.98 -27.67 0.60
C ILE A 183 -1.63 -29.03 0.91
N ALA A 184 -1.22 -29.69 2.01
CA ALA A 184 -1.80 -30.95 2.45
C ALA A 184 -3.31 -30.84 2.80
N ALA A 185 -3.73 -29.68 3.31
CA ALA A 185 -5.14 -29.40 3.59
C ALA A 185 -5.96 -29.03 2.33
N HIS A 186 -5.31 -28.65 1.23
CA HIS A 186 -5.96 -28.21 -0.02
C HIS A 186 -5.27 -28.81 -1.26
N PRO A 187 -5.16 -30.14 -1.37
CA PRO A 187 -4.43 -30.80 -2.46
C PRO A 187 -5.02 -30.51 -3.84
N ASP A 188 -6.34 -30.26 -3.90
CA ASP A 188 -7.09 -29.87 -5.09
C ASP A 188 -6.52 -28.60 -5.77
N LYS A 189 -6.10 -27.63 -4.98
CA LYS A 189 -5.53 -26.37 -5.50
C LYS A 189 -4.13 -26.54 -6.12
N PHE A 190 -3.49 -27.69 -5.87
CA PHE A 190 -2.13 -27.95 -6.30
C PHE A 190 -2.01 -29.16 -7.25
N GLY A 191 -3.16 -29.77 -7.61
CA GLY A 191 -3.20 -30.94 -8.48
C GLY A 191 -2.66 -32.21 -7.81
N LEU A 192 -2.80 -32.33 -6.49
CA LEU A 192 -2.28 -33.40 -5.66
C LEU A 192 -3.39 -34.31 -5.04
N GLU A 193 -4.61 -34.30 -5.59
CA GLU A 193 -5.75 -35.04 -5.03
C GLU A 193 -5.51 -36.56 -4.98
N SER A 194 -4.67 -37.08 -5.86
CA SER A 194 -4.34 -38.53 -5.92
C SER A 194 -3.14 -38.91 -5.05
N VAL A 195 -2.49 -37.95 -4.38
CA VAL A 195 -1.29 -38.20 -3.56
C VAL A 195 -1.70 -38.59 -2.15
N GLY A 196 -1.25 -39.72 -1.65
CA GLY A 196 -1.63 -40.25 -0.33
C GLY A 196 -1.02 -39.46 0.81
N ASP A 197 0.31 -39.25 0.81
CA ASP A 197 1.02 -38.36 1.76
C ASP A 197 1.61 -37.20 1.02
N VAL A 198 0.87 -36.08 1.01
CA VAL A 198 1.26 -34.85 0.32
C VAL A 198 2.52 -34.24 0.92
N SER A 199 2.72 -34.36 2.24
CA SER A 199 3.91 -33.80 2.90
C SER A 199 5.17 -34.54 2.49
N ALA A 200 5.13 -35.87 2.50
CA ALA A 200 6.23 -36.69 2.03
C ALA A 200 6.51 -36.47 0.54
N TYR A 201 5.48 -36.34 -0.28
CA TYR A 201 5.61 -36.06 -1.71
C TYR A 201 6.30 -34.73 -1.98
N ILE A 202 5.96 -33.65 -1.23
CA ILE A 202 6.61 -32.34 -1.35
C ILE A 202 8.10 -32.45 -1.01
N GLU A 203 8.45 -33.19 0.03
CA GLU A 203 9.83 -33.37 0.48
C GLU A 203 10.65 -34.19 -0.52
N GLU A 204 10.14 -35.33 -0.94
CA GLU A 204 10.80 -36.23 -1.91
C GLU A 204 11.07 -35.56 -3.26
N ASN A 205 10.12 -34.75 -3.73
CA ASN A 205 10.23 -34.06 -5.01
C ASN A 205 10.84 -32.65 -4.90
N ASN A 206 11.24 -32.24 -3.69
CA ASN A 206 11.86 -30.94 -3.43
C ASN A 206 11.07 -29.76 -4.02
N LEU A 207 9.76 -29.71 -3.73
CA LEU A 207 8.83 -28.77 -4.33
C LEU A 207 8.85 -27.41 -3.63
N PHE A 208 8.77 -26.33 -4.41
CA PHE A 208 8.70 -24.96 -3.94
C PHE A 208 7.50 -24.22 -4.54
N VAL A 209 6.97 -23.25 -3.80
CA VAL A 209 5.90 -22.36 -4.26
C VAL A 209 6.40 -20.96 -4.60
N HIS A 210 5.66 -20.27 -5.45
CA HIS A 210 5.98 -18.88 -5.80
C HIS A 210 5.91 -17.95 -4.59
N PRO A 211 7.01 -17.22 -4.23
CA PRO A 211 7.02 -16.23 -3.16
C PRO A 211 6.35 -14.93 -3.64
N THR A 212 5.03 -14.95 -3.78
CA THR A 212 4.29 -13.82 -4.37
C THR A 212 4.42 -12.54 -3.56
N PHE A 213 4.69 -12.62 -2.24
CA PHE A 213 5.00 -11.47 -1.40
C PHE A 213 6.20 -10.69 -1.94
N PHE A 214 7.26 -11.41 -2.38
CA PHE A 214 8.47 -10.81 -2.92
C PHE A 214 8.24 -10.21 -4.31
N TYR A 215 7.47 -10.88 -5.15
CA TYR A 215 7.12 -10.34 -6.47
C TYR A 215 6.32 -9.04 -6.35
N GLU A 216 5.33 -9.00 -5.44
CA GLU A 216 4.55 -7.80 -5.21
C GLU A 216 5.39 -6.68 -4.56
N PHE A 217 6.33 -7.00 -3.67
CA PHE A 217 7.28 -6.04 -3.13
C PHE A 217 8.13 -5.40 -4.23
N VAL A 218 8.79 -6.21 -5.07
CA VAL A 218 9.61 -5.71 -6.17
C VAL A 218 8.78 -4.87 -7.14
N TRP A 219 7.56 -5.34 -7.49
CA TRP A 219 6.64 -4.59 -8.34
C TRP A 219 6.29 -3.22 -7.76
N CYS A 220 5.99 -3.15 -6.47
CA CYS A 220 5.70 -1.88 -5.80
C CYS A 220 6.92 -0.94 -5.80
N MET A 221 8.14 -1.46 -5.55
CA MET A 221 9.34 -0.63 -5.54
C MET A 221 9.69 -0.09 -6.93
N VAL A 222 9.58 -0.92 -7.97
CA VAL A 222 9.76 -0.47 -9.37
C VAL A 222 8.70 0.58 -9.72
N GLY A 223 7.45 0.35 -9.37
CA GLY A 223 6.37 1.32 -9.57
C GLY A 223 6.63 2.65 -8.87
N PHE A 224 7.10 2.59 -7.62
CA PHE A 224 7.48 3.80 -6.88
C PHE A 224 8.56 4.61 -7.61
N LEU A 225 9.62 3.94 -8.09
CA LEU A 225 10.69 4.59 -8.86
C LEU A 225 10.17 5.22 -10.15
N LEU A 226 9.30 4.52 -10.89
CA LEU A 226 8.69 5.04 -12.11
C LEU A 226 7.80 6.25 -11.83
N LEU A 227 6.94 6.20 -10.81
CA LEU A 227 6.09 7.32 -10.42
C LEU A 227 6.94 8.52 -9.95
N TYR A 228 8.04 8.27 -9.26
CA TYR A 228 8.97 9.32 -8.85
C TYR A 228 9.67 9.98 -10.05
N LEU A 229 9.99 9.21 -11.09
CA LEU A 229 10.50 9.77 -12.36
C LEU A 229 9.43 10.59 -13.08
N ILE A 230 8.17 10.13 -13.10
CA ILE A 230 7.04 10.88 -13.66
C ILE A 230 6.84 12.18 -12.89
N LEU A 231 6.87 12.13 -11.56
CA LEU A 231 6.80 13.32 -10.70
C LEU A 231 7.85 14.37 -11.09
N LYS A 232 9.09 13.95 -11.25
CA LYS A 232 10.20 14.87 -11.50
C LYS A 232 10.24 15.45 -12.91
N LYS A 233 9.86 14.67 -13.93
CA LYS A 233 10.10 15.03 -15.33
C LYS A 233 8.86 15.13 -16.20
N PHE A 234 7.79 14.41 -15.87
CA PHE A 234 6.68 14.17 -16.80
C PHE A 234 5.31 14.53 -16.25
N ARG A 235 5.21 15.02 -15.02
CA ARG A 235 3.93 15.43 -14.45
C ARG A 235 3.39 16.67 -15.16
N LYS A 236 2.17 16.59 -15.71
CA LYS A 236 1.53 17.62 -16.50
C LYS A 236 0.23 18.14 -15.90
N PHE A 237 -0.40 17.40 -14.99
CA PHE A 237 -1.66 17.77 -14.32
C PHE A 237 -1.80 17.09 -12.97
N SER A 238 -2.67 17.64 -12.12
CA SER A 238 -3.00 17.06 -10.81
C SER A 238 -3.85 15.80 -10.99
N GLY A 239 -3.50 14.72 -10.30
CA GLY A 239 -4.12 13.39 -10.45
C GLY A 239 -3.38 12.45 -11.41
N GLN A 240 -2.35 12.93 -12.12
CA GLN A 240 -1.61 12.11 -13.07
C GLN A 240 -0.89 10.94 -12.40
N LEU A 241 -0.26 11.18 -11.24
CA LEU A 241 0.47 10.14 -10.52
C LEU A 241 -0.46 9.08 -9.96
N PHE A 242 -1.64 9.49 -9.47
CA PHE A 242 -2.65 8.56 -8.98
C PHE A 242 -3.21 7.66 -10.10
N LEU A 243 -3.50 8.22 -11.27
CA LEU A 243 -3.89 7.42 -12.44
C LEU A 243 -2.79 6.45 -12.87
N SER A 244 -1.54 6.91 -12.87
CA SER A 244 -0.38 6.05 -13.18
C SER A 244 -0.19 4.95 -12.13
N TYR A 245 -0.42 5.25 -10.84
CA TYR A 245 -0.47 4.26 -9.77
C TYR A 245 -1.55 3.20 -10.03
N GLY A 246 -2.78 3.63 -10.36
CA GLY A 246 -3.89 2.71 -10.66
C GLY A 246 -3.56 1.75 -11.80
N ILE A 247 -2.93 2.25 -12.87
CA ILE A 247 -2.47 1.43 -14.00
C ILE A 247 -1.38 0.45 -13.55
N TRP A 248 -0.33 0.95 -12.88
CA TRP A 248 0.81 0.13 -12.48
C TRP A 248 0.41 -0.96 -11.48
N TYR A 249 -0.21 -0.56 -10.39
CA TYR A 249 -0.62 -1.49 -9.34
C TYR A 249 -1.68 -2.49 -9.82
N GLY A 250 -2.67 -2.02 -10.58
CA GLY A 250 -3.70 -2.88 -11.14
C GLY A 250 -3.12 -3.92 -12.11
N THR A 251 -2.16 -3.53 -12.96
CA THR A 251 -1.47 -4.47 -13.87
C THR A 251 -0.72 -5.54 -13.07
N GLY A 252 0.08 -5.14 -12.08
CA GLY A 252 0.80 -6.09 -11.22
C GLY A 252 -0.15 -7.03 -10.48
N ARG A 253 -1.25 -6.48 -9.95
CA ARG A 253 -2.27 -7.27 -9.27
C ARG A 253 -2.95 -8.27 -10.19
N ALA A 254 -3.28 -7.90 -11.42
CA ALA A 254 -3.87 -8.80 -12.39
C ALA A 254 -2.93 -9.96 -12.77
N ILE A 255 -1.63 -9.69 -12.90
CA ILE A 255 -0.61 -10.71 -13.26
C ILE A 255 -0.36 -11.64 -12.06
N ILE A 256 -0.03 -11.07 -10.89
CA ILE A 256 0.40 -11.85 -9.72
C ILE A 256 -0.77 -12.66 -9.14
N GLU A 257 -2.01 -12.13 -9.22
CA GLU A 257 -3.21 -12.87 -8.81
C GLU A 257 -3.35 -14.19 -9.57
N GLY A 258 -2.85 -14.25 -10.81
CA GLY A 258 -2.82 -15.49 -11.60
C GLY A 258 -2.03 -16.62 -10.95
N LEU A 259 -1.05 -16.31 -10.13
CA LEU A 259 -0.20 -17.28 -9.43
C LEU A 259 -0.75 -17.69 -8.06
N ARG A 260 -1.67 -16.92 -7.47
CA ARG A 260 -2.15 -17.11 -6.09
C ARG A 260 -3.16 -18.25 -5.99
N THR A 261 -3.11 -18.95 -4.87
CA THR A 261 -3.97 -20.09 -4.56
C THR A 261 -5.16 -19.75 -3.65
N ASP A 262 -5.17 -18.53 -3.08
CA ASP A 262 -6.20 -18.05 -2.15
C ASP A 262 -7.17 -17.02 -2.78
N SER A 263 -7.28 -17.03 -4.12
CA SER A 263 -8.11 -16.11 -4.88
C SER A 263 -9.60 -16.37 -4.70
N LEU A 264 -10.40 -15.30 -4.61
CA LEU A 264 -11.86 -15.36 -4.63
C LEU A 264 -12.37 -15.42 -6.09
N TYR A 265 -13.29 -16.33 -6.37
CA TYR A 265 -13.90 -16.51 -7.69
C TYR A 265 -15.33 -15.97 -7.74
N ILE A 266 -15.79 -15.54 -8.90
CA ILE A 266 -17.17 -15.12 -9.15
C ILE A 266 -18.00 -16.37 -9.44
N GLY A 267 -18.71 -16.88 -8.43
CA GLY A 267 -19.52 -18.08 -8.59
C GLY A 267 -18.73 -19.23 -9.22
N THR A 268 -19.28 -19.84 -10.27
CA THR A 268 -18.67 -20.98 -11.00
C THR A 268 -17.92 -20.55 -12.27
N THR A 269 -17.73 -19.25 -12.51
CA THR A 269 -17.20 -18.75 -13.78
C THR A 269 -15.71 -18.93 -13.98
N GLY A 270 -14.96 -19.31 -12.93
CA GLY A 270 -13.49 -19.37 -12.96
C GLY A 270 -12.81 -17.99 -13.03
N ILE A 271 -13.57 -16.88 -13.02
CA ILE A 271 -13.02 -15.53 -13.06
C ILE A 271 -12.70 -15.08 -11.63
N ARG A 272 -11.45 -14.64 -11.40
CA ARG A 272 -11.03 -14.10 -10.10
C ARG A 272 -11.51 -12.67 -9.93
N VAL A 273 -12.19 -12.38 -8.82
CA VAL A 273 -12.75 -11.04 -8.51
C VAL A 273 -11.68 -9.97 -8.58
N SER A 274 -10.51 -10.22 -7.98
CA SER A 274 -9.39 -9.27 -7.94
C SER A 274 -8.83 -8.98 -9.34
N GLN A 275 -8.78 -9.98 -10.24
CA GLN A 275 -8.31 -9.77 -11.62
C GLN A 275 -9.29 -8.91 -12.40
N LEU A 276 -10.58 -9.22 -12.35
CA LEU A 276 -11.60 -8.44 -13.05
C LEU A 276 -11.57 -6.97 -12.59
N LEU A 277 -11.59 -6.76 -11.28
CA LEU A 277 -11.51 -5.41 -10.71
C LEU A 277 -10.23 -4.67 -11.15
N SER A 278 -9.10 -5.37 -11.17
CA SER A 278 -7.82 -4.79 -11.59
C SER A 278 -7.85 -4.38 -13.06
N VAL A 279 -8.38 -5.21 -13.95
CA VAL A 279 -8.53 -4.89 -15.38
C VAL A 279 -9.45 -3.68 -15.57
N CYS A 280 -10.57 -3.61 -14.84
CA CYS A 280 -11.46 -2.45 -14.88
C CYS A 280 -10.74 -1.16 -14.42
N ILE A 281 -10.02 -1.20 -13.30
CA ILE A 281 -9.25 -0.05 -12.79
C ILE A 281 -8.20 0.40 -13.81
N VAL A 282 -7.42 -0.54 -14.35
CA VAL A 282 -6.39 -0.25 -15.36
C VAL A 282 -7.00 0.43 -16.57
N THR A 283 -8.10 -0.11 -17.09
CA THR A 283 -8.78 0.44 -18.27
C THR A 283 -9.30 1.85 -18.02
N VAL A 284 -10.02 2.06 -16.91
CA VAL A 284 -10.56 3.37 -16.54
C VAL A 284 -9.44 4.39 -16.33
N CYS A 285 -8.41 4.04 -15.57
CA CYS A 285 -7.28 4.93 -15.33
C CYS A 285 -6.52 5.25 -16.62
N ALA A 286 -6.31 4.29 -17.51
CA ALA A 286 -5.64 4.49 -18.80
C ALA A 286 -6.43 5.43 -19.72
N VAL A 287 -7.74 5.22 -19.84
CA VAL A 287 -8.63 6.08 -20.66
C VAL A 287 -8.59 7.51 -20.14
N ILE A 288 -8.75 7.71 -18.82
CA ILE A 288 -8.71 9.05 -18.21
C ILE A 288 -7.33 9.69 -18.39
N LEU A 289 -6.23 8.93 -18.16
CA LEU A 289 -4.88 9.43 -18.32
C LEU A 289 -4.61 9.92 -19.75
N VAL A 290 -4.96 9.11 -20.75
CA VAL A 290 -4.77 9.46 -22.16
C VAL A 290 -5.61 10.68 -22.54
N ALA A 291 -6.91 10.70 -22.16
CA ALA A 291 -7.79 11.83 -22.40
C ALA A 291 -7.24 13.14 -21.79
N MET A 292 -6.75 13.08 -20.54
CA MET A 292 -6.17 14.24 -19.87
C MET A 292 -4.86 14.68 -20.50
N LEU A 293 -3.99 13.77 -20.93
CA LEU A 293 -2.74 14.10 -21.64
C LEU A 293 -3.03 14.80 -22.97
N ILE A 294 -4.02 14.35 -23.72
CA ILE A 294 -4.46 14.99 -24.98
C ILE A 294 -5.02 16.39 -24.68
N ARG A 295 -5.88 16.50 -23.66
CA ARG A 295 -6.47 17.79 -23.25
C ARG A 295 -5.41 18.79 -22.85
N VAL A 296 -4.44 18.40 -22.01
CA VAL A 296 -3.37 19.29 -21.53
C VAL A 296 -2.40 19.67 -22.64
N LYS A 297 -2.21 18.80 -23.65
CA LYS A 297 -1.43 19.16 -24.84
C LYS A 297 -2.11 20.27 -25.67
N LYS A 298 -3.46 20.26 -25.76
CA LYS A 298 -4.24 21.29 -26.46
C LYS A 298 -4.44 22.55 -25.62
N HIS A 299 -4.64 22.39 -24.31
CA HIS A 299 -4.91 23.47 -23.36
C HIS A 299 -3.99 23.28 -22.15
N PRO A 300 -2.79 23.87 -22.17
CA PRO A 300 -1.84 23.74 -21.05
C PRO A 300 -2.46 24.22 -19.75
N VAL A 301 -2.43 23.40 -18.72
CA VAL A 301 -2.97 23.70 -17.39
C VAL A 301 -1.80 24.04 -16.47
N LYS A 302 -1.87 25.20 -15.83
CA LYS A 302 -0.97 25.52 -14.73
C LYS A 302 -1.40 24.70 -13.51
N ILE A 303 -0.49 23.94 -12.92
CA ILE A 303 -0.76 23.16 -11.71
C ILE A 303 -0.73 24.16 -10.53
N GLU A 304 -1.91 24.63 -10.13
CA GLU A 304 -2.03 25.58 -9.03
C GLU A 304 -1.62 24.96 -7.69
N GLY A 305 -0.93 25.74 -6.86
CA GLY A 305 -0.57 25.35 -5.48
C GLY A 305 0.57 24.36 -5.36
N VAL A 306 1.17 23.97 -6.48
CA VAL A 306 2.38 23.15 -6.52
C VAL A 306 3.44 23.99 -7.22
N ASP A 307 4.33 24.56 -6.45
CA ASP A 307 5.58 25.05 -7.03
C ASP A 307 6.32 23.82 -7.53
N TYR A 308 6.26 23.65 -8.83
CA TYR A 308 6.95 22.58 -9.53
C TYR A 308 8.39 22.54 -9.04
N PHE A 309 8.96 21.35 -8.83
CA PHE A 309 10.40 21.25 -8.63
C PHE A 309 11.08 22.18 -9.62
N PRO A 310 11.63 23.30 -9.17
CA PRO A 310 12.38 24.15 -10.08
C PRO A 310 13.52 23.30 -10.64
N PRO A 311 14.01 23.61 -11.85
CA PRO A 311 15.18 22.93 -12.41
C PRO A 311 16.37 22.84 -11.44
N ASP A 312 16.38 23.70 -10.40
CA ASP A 312 17.35 23.75 -9.31
C ASP A 312 16.84 23.17 -7.99
N ALA A 313 16.37 21.93 -7.98
CA ALA A 313 16.02 21.24 -6.72
C ALA A 313 17.16 21.26 -5.68
N ALA A 314 18.41 21.34 -6.13
CA ALA A 314 19.59 21.50 -5.28
C ALA A 314 19.64 22.90 -4.61
N LYS A 315 19.18 23.96 -5.28
CA LYS A 315 19.14 25.32 -4.75
C LYS A 315 18.06 25.44 -3.67
N MET A 316 16.88 24.87 -3.93
CA MET A 316 15.77 24.82 -2.99
C MET A 316 16.10 24.00 -1.73
N LEU A 317 16.82 22.89 -1.86
CA LEU A 317 17.32 22.11 -0.72
C LEU A 317 18.36 22.90 0.11
N LYS A 318 19.16 23.73 -0.52
CA LYS A 318 20.10 24.64 0.17
C LYS A 318 19.34 25.74 0.92
N GLU A 319 18.33 26.33 0.30
CA GLU A 319 17.49 27.37 0.92
C GLU A 319 16.71 26.81 2.12
N ILE A 320 16.11 25.63 1.99
CA ILE A 320 15.44 24.93 3.08
C ILE A 320 16.40 24.59 4.23
N LYS A 321 17.62 24.16 3.91
CA LYS A 321 18.66 23.92 4.93
C LYS A 321 19.10 25.21 5.60
N ALA A 322 19.24 26.30 4.85
CA ALA A 322 19.60 27.62 5.38
C ALA A 322 18.50 28.17 6.30
N GLU A 323 17.23 28.05 5.92
CA GLU A 323 16.08 28.44 6.74
C GLU A 323 15.99 27.65 8.06
N LYS A 324 16.26 26.34 8.01
CA LYS A 324 16.33 25.50 9.22
C LYS A 324 17.48 25.87 10.13
N LEU A 325 18.64 26.19 9.58
CA LEU A 325 19.81 26.66 10.33
C LEU A 325 19.56 28.05 10.95
N GLN A 326 18.89 28.96 10.25
CA GLN A 326 18.49 30.24 10.79
C GLN A 326 17.50 30.15 11.94
N LYS A 327 16.46 29.28 11.78
CA LYS A 327 15.49 28.98 12.86
C LYS A 327 16.14 28.32 14.08
N ALA A 328 17.12 27.45 13.86
CA ALA A 328 17.88 26.80 14.94
C ALA A 328 18.85 27.75 15.65
N SER A 329 19.34 28.81 14.96
CA SER A 329 20.26 29.81 15.52
C SER A 329 19.58 31.00 16.21
N GLY A 330 18.24 31.00 16.28
CA GLY A 330 17.47 32.05 16.98
C GLY A 330 17.56 33.45 16.38
N LYS A 331 18.06 33.61 15.15
CA LYS A 331 18.11 34.91 14.46
C LYS A 331 16.78 35.25 13.80
N PRO A 332 16.23 36.48 13.99
CA PRO A 332 14.95 36.86 13.41
C PRO A 332 15.05 36.89 11.87
N THR A 333 14.01 36.40 11.24
CA THR A 333 13.83 36.41 9.78
C THR A 333 13.73 37.87 9.32
N GLN A 334 14.71 38.38 8.58
CA GLN A 334 14.54 39.63 7.83
C GLN A 334 13.47 39.38 6.76
N LYS A 335 12.28 39.92 6.99
CA LYS A 335 11.31 40.16 5.91
C LYS A 335 11.94 41.15 4.93
N THR A 336 12.16 40.71 3.71
CA THR A 336 12.41 41.61 2.60
C THR A 336 11.11 42.37 2.36
N GLU A 337 11.02 43.59 2.91
CA GLU A 337 10.01 44.56 2.52
C GLU A 337 10.37 44.99 1.08
N GLU A 338 9.62 44.51 0.09
CA GLU A 338 9.54 45.17 -1.21
C GLU A 338 8.81 46.49 -1.00
N ASN A 339 9.59 47.56 -0.94
CA ASN A 339 9.11 48.93 -1.00
C ASN A 339 8.37 49.15 -2.33
N GLY A 340 7.05 49.21 -2.26
CA GLY A 340 6.23 49.85 -3.28
C GLY A 340 6.40 51.35 -3.13
N GLU A 341 7.29 51.96 -3.91
CA GLU A 341 7.26 53.40 -4.17
C GLU A 341 6.05 53.69 -5.09
N GLU A 342 4.92 54.03 -4.50
CA GLU A 342 3.92 54.85 -5.18
C GLU A 342 4.48 56.24 -5.35
N LYS A 343 4.81 56.63 -6.57
CA LYS A 343 5.00 57.99 -6.97
C LYS A 343 3.65 58.67 -7.06
N GLU A 344 3.29 59.45 -6.05
CA GLU A 344 2.44 60.63 -6.22
C GLU A 344 3.17 61.62 -7.14
N ASN A 345 2.55 61.97 -8.24
CA ASN A 345 2.75 63.26 -8.91
C ASN A 345 1.45 63.71 -9.61
N GLY A 346 0.94 64.84 -9.11
CA GLY A 346 0.44 66.00 -9.79
C GLY A 346 -0.80 65.87 -10.69
#